data_d0358888bb9481e84092588d2c40a509
#
_entry.id   d0358888bb9481e84092588d2c40a509
#
_cell.length_a   1.000
_cell.length_b   1.000
_cell.length_c   1.000
_cell.angle_alpha   90.00
_cell.angle_beta   90.00
_cell.angle_gamma   90.00
#
_symmetry.space_group_name_H-M   'P 1'
#
loop_
_entity.id
_entity.type
_entity.pdbx_description
1 polymer ?
#
loop_
_entity_poly.entity_id
_entity_poly.type
_entity_poly.pdbx_seq_one_letter_code
_entity_poly.pdbx_strand_id
1 'polypeptide(L)'
;KMSKSKGNVVAPQKVSETLGAEILRLWVGATDYSGDLSISDEILKRVVESYRRLRNTLRFLMANTVDFDPARDAIAAGALVEIDRYALARLAGLVQDVVGDYDRYEYHLVVKRLTTYASEDLGGFYLDVLKDRLYTTAAGSRARRSAQTALAIIRDALLKLLAPILSFTAEEAWRILRPQDPTIFVHTWSDLVPAVPDASELVPKWQRILAVRAAVLRELEQLRMQSRIGSSLQADVTVSAPEPEYAALASLGDDLKYVFITSAARVERGDTLAIAVNPSAGTKCERCWHWRDDVGDHRDHPALCGRCVANLFGRGDPRCCA
;
A
#
# COMPACT_ATOMS: atom_id res chain seq x y z
N LYS A 1 37.32 -8.34 13.65
CA LYS A 1 36.86 -9.43 14.51
C LYS A 1 36.55 -8.89 15.89
N MET A 2 35.40 -9.22 16.45
CA MET A 2 35.04 -8.85 17.83
C MET A 2 35.90 -9.62 18.83
N SER A 3 36.31 -8.94 19.92
CA SER A 3 37.05 -9.57 21.01
C SER A 3 36.79 -8.80 22.30
N LYS A 4 36.62 -9.52 23.41
CA LYS A 4 36.43 -8.93 24.73
C LYS A 4 37.61 -8.03 25.12
N SER A 5 38.85 -8.43 24.79
CA SER A 5 40.05 -7.68 25.06
C SER A 5 40.17 -6.34 24.30
N LYS A 6 39.45 -6.22 23.15
CA LYS A 6 39.37 -4.99 22.36
C LYS A 6 38.19 -4.10 22.74
N GLY A 7 37.33 -4.54 23.65
CA GLY A 7 36.15 -3.78 24.07
C GLY A 7 35.11 -3.55 22.99
N ASN A 8 35.20 -4.26 21.84
CA ASN A 8 34.31 -4.07 20.67
C ASN A 8 33.25 -5.15 20.53
N VAL A 9 32.89 -5.81 21.63
CA VAL A 9 31.85 -6.87 21.64
C VAL A 9 30.47 -6.23 21.76
N VAL A 10 29.58 -6.56 20.84
CA VAL A 10 28.17 -6.26 20.95
C VAL A 10 27.48 -7.49 21.53
N ALA A 11 27.02 -7.40 22.77
CA ALA A 11 26.32 -8.51 23.44
C ALA A 11 24.86 -8.55 22.96
N PRO A 12 24.37 -9.71 22.47
CA PRO A 12 22.97 -9.84 22.00
C PRO A 12 21.94 -9.48 23.07
N GLN A 13 22.21 -9.80 24.35
CA GLN A 13 21.35 -9.46 25.48
C GLN A 13 21.12 -7.95 25.57
N LYS A 14 22.20 -7.17 25.49
CA LYS A 14 22.12 -5.70 25.55
C LYS A 14 21.26 -5.14 24.41
N VAL A 15 21.40 -5.68 23.20
CA VAL A 15 20.58 -5.24 22.06
C VAL A 15 19.12 -5.63 22.29
N SER A 16 18.86 -6.85 22.76
CA SER A 16 17.48 -7.32 23.05
C SER A 16 16.81 -6.51 24.14
N GLU A 17 17.55 -6.11 25.18
CA GLU A 17 17.02 -5.29 26.29
C GLU A 17 16.69 -3.86 25.84
N THR A 18 17.46 -3.28 24.91
CA THR A 18 17.33 -1.87 24.50
C THR A 18 16.45 -1.70 23.27
N LEU A 19 16.53 -2.61 22.28
CA LEU A 19 15.86 -2.49 20.99
C LEU A 19 14.81 -3.58 20.75
N GLY A 20 14.84 -4.64 21.55
CA GLY A 20 13.98 -5.82 21.39
C GLY A 20 14.63 -6.94 20.55
N ALA A 21 14.23 -8.18 20.82
CA ALA A 21 14.77 -9.37 20.15
C ALA A 21 14.47 -9.36 18.61
N GLU A 22 13.37 -8.77 18.19
CA GLU A 22 12.96 -8.65 16.79
C GLU A 22 14.00 -7.90 15.94
N ILE A 23 14.68 -6.90 16.52
CA ILE A 23 15.70 -6.14 15.80
C ILE A 23 16.94 -7.02 15.54
N LEU A 24 17.34 -7.86 16.48
CA LEU A 24 18.41 -8.83 16.24
C LEU A 24 18.03 -9.85 15.17
N ARG A 25 16.82 -10.41 15.25
CA ARG A 25 16.33 -11.38 14.28
C ARG A 25 16.27 -10.75 12.88
N LEU A 26 15.75 -9.54 12.76
CA LEU A 26 15.68 -8.81 11.48
C LEU A 26 17.07 -8.46 10.96
N TRP A 27 18.03 -8.06 11.83
CA TRP A 27 19.40 -7.81 11.43
C TRP A 27 20.07 -9.07 10.87
N VAL A 28 19.93 -10.21 11.56
CA VAL A 28 20.46 -11.49 11.08
C VAL A 28 19.82 -11.86 9.74
N GLY A 29 18.50 -11.80 9.64
CA GLY A 29 17.78 -12.10 8.40
C GLY A 29 18.10 -11.13 7.25
N ALA A 30 18.42 -9.87 7.54
CA ALA A 30 18.73 -8.86 6.52
C ALA A 30 20.19 -8.88 6.05
N THR A 31 21.06 -9.64 6.72
CA THR A 31 22.50 -9.65 6.42
C THR A 31 22.84 -10.86 5.57
N ASP A 32 23.57 -10.62 4.48
CA ASP A 32 24.16 -11.71 3.71
C ASP A 32 25.27 -12.41 4.53
N TYR A 33 25.01 -13.63 4.92
CA TYR A 33 25.89 -14.42 5.77
C TYR A 33 27.00 -15.19 5.00
N SER A 34 27.04 -15.04 3.66
CA SER A 34 28.11 -15.63 2.85
C SER A 34 29.47 -15.00 3.09
N GLY A 35 29.49 -13.80 3.67
CA GLY A 35 30.67 -13.04 4.04
C GLY A 35 30.77 -12.71 5.53
N ASP A 36 31.74 -11.86 5.88
CA ASP A 36 31.90 -11.38 7.24
C ASP A 36 30.77 -10.44 7.66
N LEU A 37 30.11 -10.75 8.78
CA LEU A 37 29.01 -9.96 9.31
C LEU A 37 29.56 -8.73 10.06
N SER A 38 28.96 -7.57 9.80
CA SER A 38 29.24 -6.33 10.54
C SER A 38 28.01 -5.90 11.34
N ILE A 39 28.26 -5.45 12.58
CA ILE A 39 27.22 -4.84 13.42
C ILE A 39 27.76 -3.55 14.02
N SER A 40 26.92 -2.52 14.03
CA SER A 40 27.19 -1.22 14.67
C SER A 40 25.86 -0.59 15.07
N ASP A 41 25.91 0.41 15.93
CA ASP A 41 24.72 1.18 16.32
C ASP A 41 24.03 1.81 15.10
N GLU A 42 24.80 2.25 14.10
CA GLU A 42 24.26 2.82 12.87
C GLU A 42 23.51 1.77 12.03
N ILE A 43 24.07 0.56 11.90
CA ILE A 43 23.42 -0.56 11.21
C ILE A 43 22.12 -0.92 11.94
N LEU A 44 22.16 -1.04 13.27
CA LEU A 44 20.98 -1.35 14.07
C LEU A 44 19.89 -0.27 13.95
N LYS A 45 20.25 1.01 13.89
CA LYS A 45 19.28 2.10 13.63
C LYS A 45 18.57 1.94 12.30
N ARG A 46 19.27 1.54 11.22
CA ARG A 46 18.65 1.27 9.92
C ARG A 46 17.69 0.07 9.98
N VAL A 47 18.06 -0.97 10.73
CA VAL A 47 17.19 -2.14 10.96
C VAL A 47 15.93 -1.75 11.74
N VAL A 48 16.06 -0.90 12.76
CA VAL A 48 14.91 -0.34 13.51
C VAL A 48 13.97 0.42 12.58
N GLU A 49 14.48 1.23 11.65
CA GLU A 49 13.63 1.93 10.67
C GLU A 49 12.92 0.96 9.73
N SER A 50 13.58 -0.08 9.26
CA SER A 50 12.96 -1.14 8.44
C SER A 50 11.87 -1.87 9.22
N TYR A 51 12.13 -2.25 10.46
CA TYR A 51 11.13 -2.85 11.35
C TYR A 51 9.92 -1.93 11.57
N ARG A 52 10.16 -0.65 11.84
CA ARG A 52 9.10 0.35 12.06
C ARG A 52 8.19 0.47 10.84
N ARG A 53 8.75 0.45 9.61
CA ARG A 53 7.97 0.48 8.36
C ARG A 53 7.08 -0.76 8.25
N LEU A 54 7.64 -1.95 8.43
CA LEU A 54 6.87 -3.20 8.39
C LEU A 54 5.75 -3.21 9.43
N ARG A 55 6.04 -2.84 10.69
CA ARG A 55 5.05 -2.78 11.76
C ARG A 55 3.95 -1.75 11.49
N ASN A 56 4.28 -0.58 10.97
CA ASN A 56 3.30 0.44 10.60
C ASN A 56 2.40 -0.02 9.45
N THR A 57 2.95 -0.71 8.45
CA THR A 57 2.15 -1.32 7.37
C THR A 57 1.17 -2.35 7.94
N LEU A 58 1.62 -3.27 8.78
CA LEU A 58 0.74 -4.24 9.44
C LEU A 58 -0.36 -3.55 10.27
N ARG A 59 -0.02 -2.51 11.03
CA ARG A 59 -1.01 -1.74 11.80
C ARG A 59 -2.05 -1.08 10.90
N PHE A 60 -1.66 -0.53 9.75
CA PHE A 60 -2.60 0.05 8.80
C PHE A 60 -3.56 -1.02 8.26
N LEU A 61 -3.02 -2.18 7.84
CA LEU A 61 -3.82 -3.30 7.33
C LEU A 61 -4.82 -3.81 8.38
N MET A 62 -4.37 -3.97 9.62
CA MET A 62 -5.22 -4.41 10.74
C MET A 62 -6.31 -3.38 11.05
N ALA A 63 -5.95 -2.11 11.21
CA ALA A 63 -6.89 -1.05 11.58
C ALA A 63 -8.00 -0.85 10.55
N ASN A 64 -7.70 -1.00 9.26
CA ASN A 64 -8.68 -0.81 8.19
C ASN A 64 -9.52 -2.06 7.89
N THR A 65 -9.30 -3.16 8.60
CA THR A 65 -10.07 -4.41 8.50
C THR A 65 -10.78 -4.81 9.79
N VAL A 66 -10.89 -3.91 10.78
CA VAL A 66 -11.53 -4.20 12.08
C VAL A 66 -13.02 -4.54 11.94
N ASP A 67 -13.73 -3.83 11.04
CA ASP A 67 -15.17 -4.01 10.78
C ASP A 67 -15.46 -4.97 9.61
N PHE A 68 -14.46 -5.73 9.16
CA PHE A 68 -14.55 -6.67 8.05
C PHE A 68 -14.66 -8.11 8.55
N ASP A 69 -15.76 -8.75 8.21
CA ASP A 69 -15.97 -10.17 8.44
C ASP A 69 -15.80 -10.94 7.11
N PRO A 70 -14.76 -11.76 6.95
CA PRO A 70 -14.52 -12.49 5.72
C PRO A 70 -15.69 -13.38 5.27
N ALA A 71 -16.44 -13.94 6.23
CA ALA A 71 -17.58 -14.82 5.92
C ALA A 71 -18.77 -14.06 5.31
N ARG A 72 -18.93 -12.77 5.66
CA ARG A 72 -20.05 -11.94 5.23
C ARG A 72 -19.67 -10.96 4.12
N ASP A 73 -18.50 -10.37 4.23
CA ASP A 73 -18.13 -9.15 3.49
C ASP A 73 -17.13 -9.40 2.36
N ALA A 74 -16.54 -10.61 2.30
CA ALA A 74 -15.55 -10.92 1.28
C ALA A 74 -16.14 -10.91 -0.13
N ILE A 75 -15.41 -10.29 -1.05
CA ILE A 75 -15.74 -10.26 -2.47
C ILE A 75 -14.83 -11.25 -3.21
N ALA A 76 -15.41 -12.04 -4.11
CA ALA A 76 -14.64 -12.97 -4.93
C ALA A 76 -13.55 -12.25 -5.75
N ALA A 77 -12.38 -12.84 -5.91
CA ALA A 77 -11.21 -12.22 -6.53
C ALA A 77 -11.49 -11.58 -7.89
N GLY A 78 -12.23 -12.26 -8.77
CA GLY A 78 -12.62 -11.73 -10.09
C GLY A 78 -13.64 -10.58 -10.07
N ALA A 79 -14.31 -10.35 -8.92
CA ALA A 79 -15.31 -9.30 -8.75
C ALA A 79 -14.78 -8.08 -7.96
N LEU A 80 -13.51 -8.11 -7.51
CA LEU A 80 -12.85 -6.99 -6.85
C LEU A 80 -12.73 -5.78 -7.80
N VAL A 81 -12.58 -4.60 -7.24
CA VAL A 81 -12.16 -3.40 -7.98
C VAL A 81 -10.80 -3.65 -8.63
N GLU A 82 -10.57 -3.08 -9.79
CA GLU A 82 -9.39 -3.42 -10.62
C GLU A 82 -8.04 -3.23 -9.90
N ILE A 83 -7.86 -2.14 -9.18
CA ILE A 83 -6.63 -1.87 -8.42
C ILE A 83 -6.41 -2.94 -7.32
N ASP A 84 -7.48 -3.49 -6.74
CA ASP A 84 -7.39 -4.52 -5.71
C ASP A 84 -6.96 -5.85 -6.32
N ARG A 85 -7.48 -6.19 -7.52
CA ARG A 85 -6.99 -7.35 -8.29
C ARG A 85 -5.52 -7.20 -8.66
N TYR A 86 -5.11 -6.00 -9.11
CA TYR A 86 -3.70 -5.70 -9.37
C TYR A 86 -2.84 -5.90 -8.13
N ALA A 87 -3.26 -5.39 -6.96
CA ALA A 87 -2.52 -5.55 -5.71
C ALA A 87 -2.36 -7.03 -5.31
N LEU A 88 -3.40 -7.85 -5.52
CA LEU A 88 -3.31 -9.30 -5.28
C LEU A 88 -2.42 -10.01 -6.30
N ALA A 89 -2.44 -9.61 -7.58
CA ALA A 89 -1.54 -10.15 -8.59
C ALA A 89 -0.06 -9.84 -8.26
N ARG A 90 0.22 -8.62 -7.77
CA ARG A 90 1.56 -8.25 -7.28
C ARG A 90 1.98 -9.05 -6.05
N LEU A 91 1.05 -9.26 -5.11
CA LEU A 91 1.29 -10.10 -3.93
C LEU A 91 1.61 -11.54 -4.33
N ALA A 92 0.91 -12.11 -5.29
CA ALA A 92 1.16 -13.48 -5.76
C ALA A 92 2.58 -13.65 -6.30
N GLY A 93 3.08 -12.70 -7.10
CA GLY A 93 4.48 -12.68 -7.55
C GLY A 93 5.46 -12.55 -6.39
N LEU A 94 5.18 -11.67 -5.43
CA LEU A 94 6.01 -11.53 -4.23
C LEU A 94 6.08 -12.84 -3.43
N VAL A 95 4.95 -13.53 -3.24
CA VAL A 95 4.90 -14.80 -2.50
C VAL A 95 5.78 -15.84 -3.17
N GLN A 96 5.71 -16.00 -4.50
CA GLN A 96 6.56 -16.93 -5.24
C GLN A 96 8.05 -16.63 -5.05
N ASP A 97 8.43 -15.37 -5.20
CA ASP A 97 9.81 -14.91 -5.03
C ASP A 97 10.32 -15.17 -3.61
N VAL A 98 9.53 -14.78 -2.59
CA VAL A 98 9.90 -14.90 -1.18
C VAL A 98 10.01 -16.36 -0.74
N VAL A 99 9.09 -17.23 -1.17
CA VAL A 99 9.15 -18.66 -0.89
C VAL A 99 10.41 -19.25 -1.53
N GLY A 100 10.70 -18.93 -2.79
CA GLY A 100 11.92 -19.35 -3.46
C GLY A 100 13.21 -18.89 -2.77
N ASP A 101 13.22 -17.66 -2.24
CA ASP A 101 14.38 -17.15 -1.47
C ASP A 101 14.51 -17.87 -0.12
N TYR A 102 13.42 -18.23 0.56
CA TYR A 102 13.45 -19.08 1.76
C TYR A 102 13.99 -20.49 1.47
N ASP A 103 13.56 -21.10 0.38
CA ASP A 103 14.01 -22.45 -0.02
C ASP A 103 15.53 -22.48 -0.32
N ARG A 104 16.09 -21.36 -0.79
CA ARG A 104 17.52 -21.19 -1.02
C ARG A 104 18.30 -20.67 0.20
N TYR A 105 17.62 -20.43 1.33
CA TYR A 105 18.21 -19.82 2.54
C TYR A 105 18.74 -18.39 2.31
N GLU A 106 18.24 -17.67 1.31
CA GLU A 106 18.62 -16.28 0.97
C GLU A 106 17.79 -15.27 1.78
N TYR A 107 17.86 -15.33 3.10
CA TYR A 107 17.03 -14.53 4.00
C TYR A 107 17.17 -13.02 3.80
N HIS A 108 18.34 -12.55 3.39
CA HIS A 108 18.57 -11.14 3.09
C HIS A 108 17.73 -10.65 1.90
N LEU A 109 17.47 -11.51 0.90
CA LEU A 109 16.56 -11.22 -0.20
C LEU A 109 15.10 -11.23 0.27
N VAL A 110 14.71 -12.18 1.14
CA VAL A 110 13.39 -12.19 1.78
C VAL A 110 13.10 -10.86 2.47
N VAL A 111 14.00 -10.42 3.37
CA VAL A 111 13.84 -9.15 4.10
C VAL A 111 13.78 -7.97 3.15
N LYS A 112 14.66 -7.92 2.15
CA LYS A 112 14.67 -6.87 1.13
C LYS A 112 13.34 -6.81 0.38
N ARG A 113 12.83 -7.94 -0.16
CA ARG A 113 11.57 -7.98 -0.91
C ARG A 113 10.38 -7.54 -0.06
N LEU A 114 10.24 -8.09 1.16
CA LEU A 114 9.14 -7.74 2.06
C LEU A 114 9.18 -6.27 2.49
N THR A 115 10.37 -5.71 2.75
CA THR A 115 10.52 -4.30 3.12
C THR A 115 10.23 -3.38 1.92
N THR A 116 10.71 -3.72 0.72
CA THR A 116 10.42 -2.98 -0.50
C THR A 116 8.93 -3.00 -0.82
N TYR A 117 8.29 -4.16 -0.78
CA TYR A 117 6.85 -4.29 -1.00
C TYR A 117 6.03 -3.46 0.00
N ALA A 118 6.37 -3.53 1.29
CA ALA A 118 5.68 -2.76 2.31
C ALA A 118 5.85 -1.24 2.14
N SER A 119 7.03 -0.76 1.70
CA SER A 119 7.30 0.67 1.57
C SER A 119 6.92 1.26 0.21
N GLU A 120 7.15 0.54 -0.88
CA GLU A 120 6.96 1.07 -2.23
C GLU A 120 5.61 0.64 -2.83
N ASP A 121 5.34 -0.66 -2.93
CA ASP A 121 4.09 -1.14 -3.52
C ASP A 121 2.88 -0.78 -2.65
N LEU A 122 2.98 -1.00 -1.33
CA LEU A 122 1.91 -0.69 -0.41
C LEU A 122 1.92 0.78 0.02
N GLY A 123 2.93 1.21 0.75
CA GLY A 123 2.98 2.55 1.37
C GLY A 123 3.05 3.68 0.36
N GLY A 124 3.89 3.55 -0.69
CA GLY A 124 4.09 4.57 -1.72
C GLY A 124 2.98 4.65 -2.77
N PHE A 125 2.13 3.62 -2.84
CA PHE A 125 1.07 3.58 -3.84
C PHE A 125 -0.26 3.06 -3.30
N TYR A 126 -0.40 1.75 -3.12
CA TYR A 126 -1.72 1.11 -2.96
C TYR A 126 -2.48 1.64 -1.74
N LEU A 127 -1.85 1.64 -0.57
CA LEU A 127 -2.50 2.09 0.67
C LEU A 127 -2.83 3.59 0.63
N ASP A 128 -2.01 4.39 -0.05
CA ASP A 128 -2.24 5.83 -0.17
C ASP A 128 -3.47 6.12 -1.04
N VAL A 129 -3.60 5.45 -2.18
CA VAL A 129 -4.79 5.53 -3.06
C VAL A 129 -6.05 5.05 -2.34
N LEU A 130 -5.94 3.97 -1.53
CA LEU A 130 -7.08 3.40 -0.82
C LEU A 130 -7.67 4.30 0.28
N LYS A 131 -6.94 5.29 0.79
CA LYS A 131 -7.43 6.16 1.87
C LYS A 131 -8.77 6.81 1.53
N ASP A 132 -8.94 7.27 0.29
CA ASP A 132 -10.21 7.84 -0.13
C ASP A 132 -11.35 6.80 -0.01
N ARG A 133 -11.20 5.61 -0.57
CA ARG A 133 -12.23 4.56 -0.47
C ARG A 133 -12.50 4.13 0.98
N LEU A 134 -11.46 3.90 1.77
CA LEU A 134 -11.59 3.41 3.14
C LEU A 134 -12.30 4.42 4.05
N TYR A 135 -12.08 5.73 3.83
CA TYR A 135 -12.54 6.77 4.76
C TYR A 135 -13.74 7.56 4.24
N THR A 136 -14.01 7.55 2.94
CA THR A 136 -15.07 8.39 2.37
C THR A 136 -16.23 7.63 1.76
N THR A 137 -16.07 6.36 1.37
CA THR A 137 -17.20 5.58 0.85
C THR A 137 -18.11 5.07 1.96
N ALA A 138 -19.32 4.65 1.61
CA ALA A 138 -20.26 4.05 2.56
C ALA A 138 -19.68 2.75 3.14
N ALA A 139 -19.93 2.50 4.44
CA ALA A 139 -19.34 1.37 5.18
C ALA A 139 -19.59 0.01 4.52
N GLY A 140 -20.80 -0.24 3.98
CA GLY A 140 -21.17 -1.48 3.29
C GLY A 140 -20.97 -1.43 1.78
N SER A 141 -20.35 -0.39 1.22
CA SER A 141 -20.20 -0.27 -0.24
C SER A 141 -19.28 -1.35 -0.80
N ARG A 142 -19.57 -1.78 -2.04
CA ARG A 142 -18.71 -2.73 -2.77
C ARG A 142 -17.27 -2.21 -2.87
N ALA A 143 -17.09 -0.92 -3.10
CA ALA A 143 -15.77 -0.29 -3.20
C ALA A 143 -14.93 -0.46 -1.92
N ARG A 144 -15.56 -0.24 -0.74
CA ARG A 144 -14.89 -0.42 0.55
C ARG A 144 -14.64 -1.89 0.87
N ARG A 145 -15.64 -2.76 0.66
CA ARG A 145 -15.49 -4.21 0.91
C ARG A 145 -14.47 -4.86 -0.01
N SER A 146 -14.36 -4.40 -1.26
CA SER A 146 -13.30 -4.82 -2.19
C SER A 146 -11.90 -4.50 -1.63
N ALA A 147 -11.68 -3.25 -1.21
CA ALA A 147 -10.44 -2.85 -0.58
C ALA A 147 -10.14 -3.68 0.67
N GLN A 148 -11.12 -3.87 1.55
CA GLN A 148 -10.94 -4.65 2.78
C GLN A 148 -10.66 -6.13 2.53
N THR A 149 -11.25 -6.71 1.50
CA THR A 149 -10.94 -8.09 1.07
C THR A 149 -9.47 -8.22 0.67
N ALA A 150 -8.98 -7.32 -0.19
CA ALA A 150 -7.59 -7.32 -0.60
C ALA A 150 -6.64 -7.04 0.58
N LEU A 151 -6.95 -6.06 1.44
CA LEU A 151 -6.16 -5.75 2.63
C LEU A 151 -6.07 -6.94 3.60
N ALA A 152 -7.16 -7.68 3.81
CA ALA A 152 -7.17 -8.86 4.67
C ALA A 152 -6.28 -9.98 4.12
N ILE A 153 -6.32 -10.24 2.81
CA ILE A 153 -5.47 -11.23 2.15
C ILE A 153 -4.00 -10.81 2.24
N ILE A 154 -3.67 -9.54 1.91
CA ILE A 154 -2.31 -9.01 1.99
C ILE A 154 -1.78 -9.09 3.43
N ARG A 155 -2.59 -8.71 4.43
CA ARG A 155 -2.25 -8.79 5.85
C ARG A 155 -1.88 -10.20 6.27
N ASP A 156 -2.74 -11.17 5.98
CA ASP A 156 -2.56 -12.56 6.39
C ASP A 156 -1.35 -13.19 5.70
N ALA A 157 -1.14 -12.90 4.40
CA ALA A 157 0.05 -13.33 3.67
C ALA A 157 1.34 -12.73 4.25
N LEU A 158 1.38 -11.42 4.50
CA LEU A 158 2.56 -10.76 5.07
C LEU A 158 2.89 -11.28 6.47
N LEU A 159 1.89 -11.51 7.33
CA LEU A 159 2.10 -12.06 8.66
C LEU A 159 2.75 -13.45 8.59
N LYS A 160 2.23 -14.32 7.72
CA LYS A 160 2.77 -15.68 7.54
C LYS A 160 4.18 -15.68 6.94
N LEU A 161 4.45 -14.80 5.96
CA LEU A 161 5.78 -14.68 5.34
C LEU A 161 6.82 -14.06 6.29
N LEU A 162 6.39 -13.16 7.18
CA LEU A 162 7.27 -12.54 8.17
C LEU A 162 7.51 -13.42 9.40
N ALA A 163 6.62 -14.38 9.70
CA ALA A 163 6.66 -15.19 10.92
C ALA A 163 8.00 -15.89 11.19
N PRO A 164 8.74 -16.44 10.20
CA PRO A 164 10.04 -17.06 10.46
C PRO A 164 11.10 -16.08 10.97
N ILE A 165 11.00 -14.79 10.59
CA ILE A 165 11.98 -13.75 10.96
C ILE A 165 11.46 -12.90 12.11
N LEU A 166 10.27 -12.31 11.96
CA LEU A 166 9.60 -11.44 12.95
C LEU A 166 8.55 -12.25 13.74
N SER A 167 9.01 -13.28 14.41
CA SER A 167 8.15 -14.31 15.02
C SER A 167 7.20 -13.74 16.08
N PHE A 168 7.70 -12.85 16.95
CA PHE A 168 6.89 -12.28 18.04
C PHE A 168 5.89 -11.26 17.50
N THR A 169 6.28 -10.44 16.54
CA THR A 169 5.41 -9.44 15.91
C THR A 169 4.29 -10.13 15.12
N ALA A 170 4.61 -11.19 14.37
CA ALA A 170 3.62 -11.93 13.60
C ALA A 170 2.63 -12.65 14.53
N GLU A 171 3.10 -13.29 15.59
CA GLU A 171 2.26 -13.95 16.58
C GLU A 171 1.38 -12.97 17.36
N GLU A 172 1.93 -11.83 17.80
CA GLU A 172 1.18 -10.77 18.47
C GLU A 172 -0.01 -10.31 17.60
N ALA A 173 0.25 -10.01 16.33
CA ALA A 173 -0.77 -9.58 15.39
C ALA A 173 -1.79 -10.69 15.11
N TRP A 174 -1.33 -11.94 14.94
CA TRP A 174 -2.19 -13.08 14.67
C TRP A 174 -3.17 -13.36 15.81
N ARG A 175 -2.72 -13.34 17.06
CA ARG A 175 -3.58 -13.52 18.23
C ARG A 175 -4.66 -12.46 18.37
N ILE A 176 -4.36 -11.21 17.97
CA ILE A 176 -5.37 -10.13 17.95
C ILE A 176 -6.42 -10.42 16.88
N LEU A 177 -6.01 -10.88 15.70
CA LEU A 177 -6.89 -11.11 14.56
C LEU A 177 -7.69 -12.42 14.68
N ARG A 178 -7.09 -13.44 15.29
CA ARG A 178 -7.61 -14.82 15.37
C ARG A 178 -7.39 -15.40 16.77
N PRO A 179 -8.10 -14.86 17.79
CA PRO A 179 -7.86 -15.27 19.19
C PRO A 179 -8.20 -16.75 19.48
N GLN A 180 -8.91 -17.42 18.57
CA GLN A 180 -9.25 -18.83 18.69
C GLN A 180 -8.20 -19.76 18.06
N ASP A 181 -7.29 -19.23 17.22
CA ASP A 181 -6.22 -20.01 16.63
C ASP A 181 -5.11 -20.24 17.67
N PRO A 182 -4.52 -21.44 17.71
CA PRO A 182 -3.46 -21.73 18.70
C PRO A 182 -2.22 -20.87 18.48
N THR A 183 -1.79 -20.71 17.22
CA THR A 183 -0.61 -19.91 16.85
C THR A 183 -0.49 -19.76 15.33
N ILE A 184 0.17 -18.70 14.86
CA ILE A 184 0.46 -18.52 13.43
C ILE A 184 1.36 -19.63 12.87
N PHE A 185 2.20 -20.25 13.70
CA PHE A 185 3.22 -21.20 13.28
C PHE A 185 2.69 -22.59 12.86
N VAL A 186 1.40 -22.86 13.03
CA VAL A 186 0.77 -24.07 12.49
C VAL A 186 0.24 -23.88 11.07
N HIS A 187 0.27 -22.65 10.55
CA HIS A 187 -0.22 -22.34 9.20
C HIS A 187 0.90 -22.46 8.17
N THR A 188 0.55 -23.06 7.04
CA THR A 188 1.47 -23.20 5.88
C THR A 188 1.38 -22.00 4.94
N TRP A 189 2.27 -21.96 3.95
CA TRP A 189 2.29 -20.95 2.90
C TRP A 189 1.50 -21.36 1.65
N SER A 190 0.76 -22.48 1.71
CA SER A 190 -0.17 -22.85 0.65
C SER A 190 -1.34 -21.85 0.59
N ASP A 191 -1.78 -21.54 -0.61
CA ASP A 191 -2.99 -20.76 -0.88
C ASP A 191 -3.04 -19.38 -0.19
N LEU A 192 -1.88 -18.71 -0.07
CA LEU A 192 -1.80 -17.37 0.52
C LEU A 192 -2.57 -16.31 -0.27
N VAL A 193 -2.66 -16.47 -1.59
CA VAL A 193 -3.28 -15.51 -2.49
C VAL A 193 -4.21 -16.24 -3.44
N PRO A 194 -5.47 -15.84 -3.56
CA PRO A 194 -6.38 -16.43 -4.54
C PRO A 194 -5.91 -16.11 -5.97
N ALA A 195 -6.22 -16.99 -6.91
CA ALA A 195 -5.94 -16.75 -8.32
C ALA A 195 -6.64 -15.48 -8.81
N VAL A 196 -5.89 -14.62 -9.51
CA VAL A 196 -6.40 -13.43 -10.19
C VAL A 196 -6.46 -13.75 -11.69
N PRO A 197 -7.66 -13.93 -12.26
CA PRO A 197 -7.79 -14.48 -13.63
C PRO A 197 -7.12 -13.63 -14.71
N ASP A 198 -7.13 -12.31 -14.56
CA ASP A 198 -6.63 -11.32 -15.50
C ASP A 198 -5.24 -10.74 -15.13
N ALA A 199 -4.50 -11.42 -14.25
CA ALA A 199 -3.21 -10.94 -13.75
C ALA A 199 -2.19 -10.65 -14.87
N SER A 200 -2.14 -11.47 -15.92
CA SER A 200 -1.23 -11.30 -17.06
C SER A 200 -1.47 -10.01 -17.86
N GLU A 201 -2.69 -9.50 -17.87
CA GLU A 201 -3.06 -8.25 -18.53
C GLU A 201 -2.95 -7.05 -17.57
N LEU A 202 -3.39 -7.24 -16.33
CA LEU A 202 -3.41 -6.19 -15.31
C LEU A 202 -2.01 -5.71 -14.94
N VAL A 203 -1.06 -6.62 -14.72
CA VAL A 203 0.28 -6.23 -14.26
C VAL A 203 0.98 -5.32 -15.27
N PRO A 204 1.09 -5.63 -16.56
CA PRO A 204 1.69 -4.71 -17.53
C PRO A 204 0.92 -3.40 -17.69
N LYS A 205 -0.42 -3.42 -17.66
CA LYS A 205 -1.26 -2.22 -17.70
C LYS A 205 -0.93 -1.28 -16.55
N TRP A 206 -0.95 -1.78 -15.31
CA TRP A 206 -0.68 -0.97 -14.13
C TRP A 206 0.77 -0.52 -14.02
N GLN A 207 1.72 -1.26 -14.56
CA GLN A 207 3.12 -0.79 -14.67
C GLN A 207 3.23 0.48 -15.52
N ARG A 208 2.50 0.56 -16.65
CA ARG A 208 2.43 1.78 -17.48
C ARG A 208 1.78 2.94 -16.71
N ILE A 209 0.63 2.69 -16.07
CA ILE A 209 -0.06 3.69 -15.24
C ILE A 209 0.88 4.24 -14.15
N LEU A 210 1.62 3.36 -13.46
CA LEU A 210 2.55 3.75 -12.39
C LEU A 210 3.75 4.55 -12.92
N ALA A 211 4.24 4.23 -14.12
CA ALA A 211 5.31 5.01 -14.75
C ALA A 211 4.85 6.45 -15.04
N VAL A 212 3.63 6.64 -15.56
CA VAL A 212 3.05 7.96 -15.76
C VAL A 212 2.76 8.65 -14.43
N ARG A 213 2.19 7.92 -13.45
CA ARG A 213 1.96 8.46 -12.08
C ARG A 213 3.25 9.01 -11.48
N ALA A 214 4.38 8.32 -11.62
CA ALA A 214 5.66 8.83 -11.12
C ALA A 214 6.07 10.17 -11.75
N ALA A 215 5.76 10.39 -13.03
CA ALA A 215 5.97 11.68 -13.69
C ALA A 215 5.00 12.74 -13.16
N VAL A 216 3.71 12.42 -13.00
CA VAL A 216 2.71 13.32 -12.42
C VAL A 216 3.11 13.77 -11.00
N LEU A 217 3.58 12.84 -10.17
CA LEU A 217 4.00 13.18 -8.80
C LEU A 217 5.19 14.15 -8.77
N ARG A 218 6.12 14.09 -9.75
CA ARG A 218 7.22 15.06 -9.87
C ARG A 218 6.70 16.47 -10.17
N GLU A 219 5.75 16.59 -11.09
CA GLU A 219 5.15 17.92 -11.42
C GLU A 219 4.35 18.48 -10.24
N LEU A 220 3.57 17.64 -9.54
CA LEU A 220 2.88 18.04 -8.31
C LEU A 220 3.84 18.54 -7.23
N GLU A 221 4.97 17.86 -7.05
CA GLU A 221 5.99 18.28 -6.08
C GLU A 221 6.65 19.61 -6.46
N GLN A 222 6.87 19.88 -7.76
CA GLN A 222 7.38 21.18 -8.21
C GLN A 222 6.41 22.31 -7.86
N LEU A 223 5.09 22.12 -8.10
CA LEU A 223 4.08 23.11 -7.71
C LEU A 223 4.03 23.34 -6.19
N ARG A 224 4.22 22.26 -5.42
CA ARG A 224 4.26 22.35 -3.95
C ARG A 224 5.48 23.12 -3.46
N MET A 225 6.66 22.86 -4.03
CA MET A 225 7.88 23.63 -3.72
C MET A 225 7.74 25.10 -4.07
N GLN A 226 6.99 25.44 -5.12
CA GLN A 226 6.66 26.81 -5.50
C GLN A 226 5.54 27.43 -4.65
N SER A 227 5.02 26.71 -3.65
CA SER A 227 3.89 27.12 -2.80
C SER A 227 2.62 27.46 -3.58
N ARG A 228 2.45 26.93 -4.79
CA ARG A 228 1.24 27.11 -5.61
C ARG A 228 0.09 26.19 -5.19
N ILE A 229 0.42 25.05 -4.57
CA ILE A 229 -0.52 24.12 -3.95
C ILE A 229 0.01 23.69 -2.58
N GLY A 230 -0.89 23.42 -1.63
CA GLY A 230 -0.55 22.87 -0.31
C GLY A 230 -0.55 21.35 -0.26
N SER A 231 -1.32 20.70 -1.14
CA SER A 231 -1.43 19.23 -1.26
C SER A 231 -1.78 18.84 -2.69
N SER A 232 -1.54 17.60 -3.08
CA SER A 232 -1.90 17.06 -4.40
C SER A 232 -3.40 17.15 -4.68
N LEU A 233 -4.25 17.01 -3.64
CA LEU A 233 -5.70 17.16 -3.76
C LEU A 233 -6.16 18.60 -4.14
N GLN A 234 -5.26 19.58 -4.10
CA GLN A 234 -5.54 20.94 -4.56
C GLN A 234 -5.21 21.13 -6.05
N ALA A 235 -4.95 20.06 -6.78
CA ALA A 235 -4.53 20.14 -8.17
C ALA A 235 -5.47 19.40 -9.12
N ASP A 236 -5.55 19.91 -10.34
CA ASP A 236 -6.13 19.27 -11.50
C ASP A 236 -5.01 18.92 -12.48
N VAL A 237 -5.06 17.71 -13.03
CA VAL A 237 -4.01 17.17 -13.89
C VAL A 237 -4.58 16.86 -15.28
N THR A 238 -3.86 17.27 -16.33
CA THR A 238 -4.09 16.80 -17.69
C THR A 238 -2.83 16.09 -18.19
N VAL A 239 -2.99 14.87 -18.67
CA VAL A 239 -1.92 14.05 -19.23
C VAL A 239 -2.17 13.89 -20.73
N SER A 240 -1.26 14.39 -21.56
CA SER A 240 -1.19 14.04 -22.98
C SER A 240 -0.24 12.85 -23.11
N ALA A 241 -0.68 11.75 -23.71
CA ALA A 241 0.12 10.53 -23.80
C ALA A 241 -0.03 9.81 -25.13
N PRO A 242 1.05 9.18 -25.64
CA PRO A 242 1.00 8.28 -26.79
C PRO A 242 0.34 6.95 -26.41
N GLU A 243 0.03 6.13 -27.40
CA GLU A 243 -0.27 4.71 -27.19
C GLU A 243 1.03 3.94 -26.83
N PRO A 244 1.01 2.97 -25.90
CA PRO A 244 -0.17 2.41 -25.23
C PRO A 244 -0.53 3.07 -23.88
N GLU A 245 0.18 4.12 -23.44
CA GLU A 245 -0.03 4.80 -22.15
C GLU A 245 -1.41 5.45 -22.12
N TYR A 246 -1.83 6.09 -23.22
CA TYR A 246 -3.17 6.69 -23.33
C TYR A 246 -4.28 5.67 -23.05
N ALA A 247 -4.24 4.51 -23.70
CA ALA A 247 -5.26 3.47 -23.52
C ALA A 247 -5.30 2.96 -22.08
N ALA A 248 -4.13 2.78 -21.44
CA ALA A 248 -4.04 2.35 -20.06
C ALA A 248 -4.68 3.36 -19.10
N LEU A 249 -4.37 4.66 -19.25
CA LEU A 249 -4.92 5.72 -18.41
C LEU A 249 -6.41 5.95 -18.67
N ALA A 250 -6.83 6.00 -19.93
CA ALA A 250 -8.22 6.23 -20.33
C ALA A 250 -9.15 5.13 -19.83
N SER A 251 -8.66 3.90 -19.70
CA SER A 251 -9.44 2.77 -19.18
C SER A 251 -9.88 2.94 -17.72
N LEU A 252 -9.25 3.84 -16.95
CA LEU A 252 -9.62 4.14 -15.58
C LEU A 252 -10.78 5.15 -15.48
N GLY A 253 -11.09 5.86 -16.58
CA GLY A 253 -12.17 6.87 -16.59
C GLY A 253 -12.02 7.87 -15.45
N ASP A 254 -13.11 8.17 -14.78
CA ASP A 254 -13.15 9.13 -13.66
C ASP A 254 -12.35 8.69 -12.44
N ASP A 255 -11.99 7.41 -12.33
CA ASP A 255 -11.19 6.90 -11.21
C ASP A 255 -9.71 7.28 -11.31
N LEU A 256 -9.24 7.78 -12.47
CA LEU A 256 -7.86 8.21 -12.69
C LEU A 256 -7.39 9.25 -11.65
N LYS A 257 -8.24 10.18 -11.26
CA LYS A 257 -7.95 11.20 -10.24
C LYS A 257 -7.56 10.62 -8.88
N TYR A 258 -8.12 9.45 -8.52
CA TYR A 258 -7.78 8.79 -7.25
C TYR A 258 -6.42 8.11 -7.32
N VAL A 259 -6.05 7.59 -8.49
CA VAL A 259 -4.72 7.01 -8.72
C VAL A 259 -3.62 8.10 -8.62
N PHE A 260 -3.90 9.31 -9.09
CA PHE A 260 -2.98 10.46 -8.96
C PHE A 260 -3.12 11.20 -7.63
N ILE A 261 -4.21 10.94 -6.86
CA ILE A 261 -4.55 11.63 -5.61
C ILE A 261 -4.71 13.12 -5.87
N THR A 262 -5.53 13.48 -6.89
CA THR A 262 -5.81 14.85 -7.34
C THR A 262 -7.30 15.09 -7.38
N SER A 263 -7.75 16.36 -7.48
CA SER A 263 -9.18 16.70 -7.54
C SER A 263 -9.81 16.35 -8.88
N ALA A 264 -9.06 16.56 -9.96
CA ALA A 264 -9.42 16.11 -11.30
C ALA A 264 -8.21 15.50 -12.02
N ALA A 265 -8.49 14.56 -12.92
CA ALA A 265 -7.49 14.02 -13.84
C ALA A 265 -8.15 13.78 -15.21
N ARG A 266 -7.50 14.23 -16.26
CA ARG A 266 -7.91 14.05 -17.66
C ARG A 266 -6.76 13.45 -18.44
N VAL A 267 -7.09 12.64 -19.43
CA VAL A 267 -6.09 12.10 -20.36
C VAL A 267 -6.50 12.41 -21.79
N GLU A 268 -5.54 12.84 -22.60
CA GLU A 268 -5.69 13.20 -23.99
C GLU A 268 -4.66 12.44 -24.84
N ARG A 269 -4.99 12.20 -26.10
CA ARG A 269 -4.01 11.59 -27.04
C ARG A 269 -2.97 12.63 -27.44
N GLY A 270 -1.71 12.23 -27.47
CA GLY A 270 -0.59 13.04 -27.91
C GLY A 270 0.56 12.19 -28.41
N ASP A 271 1.48 12.79 -29.14
CA ASP A 271 2.64 12.07 -29.72
C ASP A 271 3.73 11.78 -28.67
N THR A 272 3.74 12.55 -27.58
CA THR A 272 4.69 12.43 -26.48
C THR A 272 3.99 12.57 -25.14
N LEU A 273 4.61 12.03 -24.07
CA LEU A 273 4.13 12.22 -22.71
C LEU A 273 4.35 13.67 -22.27
N ALA A 274 3.28 14.41 -22.03
CA ALA A 274 3.31 15.74 -21.46
C ALA A 274 2.30 15.82 -20.30
N ILE A 275 2.65 16.53 -19.25
CA ILE A 275 1.85 16.64 -18.02
C ILE A 275 1.66 18.12 -17.71
N ALA A 276 0.41 18.54 -17.62
CA ALA A 276 0.03 19.87 -17.15
C ALA A 276 -0.67 19.75 -15.79
N VAL A 277 -0.15 20.48 -14.80
CA VAL A 277 -0.71 20.52 -13.45
C VAL A 277 -1.09 21.95 -13.11
N ASN A 278 -2.33 22.16 -12.69
CA ASN A 278 -2.84 23.46 -12.30
C ASN A 278 -3.51 23.38 -10.92
N PRO A 279 -3.44 24.45 -10.10
CA PRO A 279 -4.29 24.55 -8.92
C PRO A 279 -5.77 24.42 -9.32
N SER A 280 -6.54 23.62 -8.59
CA SER A 280 -7.97 23.49 -8.82
C SER A 280 -8.71 24.77 -8.44
N ALA A 281 -9.67 25.17 -9.27
CA ALA A 281 -10.49 26.38 -9.06
C ALA A 281 -11.69 26.11 -8.12
N GLY A 282 -12.03 24.86 -7.84
CA GLY A 282 -13.16 24.48 -7.02
C GLY A 282 -13.02 24.85 -5.54
N THR A 283 -14.00 24.47 -4.73
CA THR A 283 -14.01 24.63 -3.27
C THR A 283 -13.63 23.31 -2.59
N LYS A 284 -12.85 23.38 -1.53
CA LYS A 284 -12.41 22.19 -0.79
C LYS A 284 -13.58 21.56 -0.03
N CYS A 285 -13.87 20.29 -0.30
CA CYS A 285 -14.80 19.50 0.50
C CYS A 285 -14.16 19.14 1.86
N GLU A 286 -14.83 19.44 2.97
CA GLU A 286 -14.29 19.18 4.33
C GLU A 286 -14.12 17.72 4.67
N ARG A 287 -14.82 16.79 3.97
CA ARG A 287 -14.75 15.37 4.24
C ARG A 287 -13.71 14.64 3.39
N CYS A 288 -13.76 14.77 2.05
CA CYS A 288 -12.83 14.06 1.17
C CYS A 288 -11.60 14.87 0.78
N TRP A 289 -11.60 16.17 1.08
CA TRP A 289 -10.54 17.13 0.81
C TRP A 289 -10.25 17.40 -0.67
N HIS A 290 -11.03 16.81 -1.58
CA HIS A 290 -10.99 17.19 -2.99
C HIS A 290 -11.57 18.58 -3.17
N TRP A 291 -11.05 19.30 -4.14
CA TRP A 291 -11.55 20.58 -4.56
C TRP A 291 -12.58 20.35 -5.68
N ARG A 292 -13.80 20.81 -5.46
CA ARG A 292 -14.94 20.48 -6.32
C ARG A 292 -15.82 21.69 -6.53
N ASP A 293 -16.44 21.76 -7.72
CA ASP A 293 -17.35 22.87 -8.06
C ASP A 293 -18.71 22.73 -7.37
N ASP A 294 -19.08 21.50 -6.98
CA ASP A 294 -20.37 21.16 -6.37
C ASP A 294 -20.42 21.28 -4.84
N VAL A 295 -19.35 21.80 -4.21
CA VAL A 295 -19.37 22.13 -2.77
C VAL A 295 -20.18 23.39 -2.56
N GLY A 296 -21.23 23.29 -1.71
CA GLY A 296 -22.18 24.37 -1.49
C GLY A 296 -23.56 24.15 -2.11
N ASP A 297 -23.69 23.21 -3.07
CA ASP A 297 -24.96 22.97 -3.76
C ASP A 297 -26.02 22.28 -2.88
N HIS A 298 -25.59 21.54 -1.85
CA HIS A 298 -26.50 20.83 -0.96
C HIS A 298 -26.81 21.70 0.27
N ARG A 299 -28.07 22.14 0.42
CA ARG A 299 -28.50 23.08 1.49
C ARG A 299 -28.21 22.56 2.90
N ASP A 300 -28.46 21.27 3.15
CA ASP A 300 -28.27 20.67 4.49
C ASP A 300 -26.81 20.33 4.79
N HIS A 301 -25.94 20.31 3.77
CA HIS A 301 -24.52 19.94 3.88
C HIS A 301 -23.64 20.84 3.01
N PRO A 302 -23.61 22.17 3.24
CA PRO A 302 -22.94 23.11 2.33
C PRO A 302 -21.41 22.97 2.28
N ALA A 303 -20.79 22.31 3.28
CA ALA A 303 -19.34 22.05 3.29
C ALA A 303 -18.93 20.76 2.57
N LEU A 304 -19.89 20.00 2.04
CA LEU A 304 -19.65 18.71 1.40
C LEU A 304 -19.91 18.76 -0.10
N CYS A 305 -19.10 18.02 -0.86
CA CYS A 305 -19.39 17.78 -2.28
C CYS A 305 -20.51 16.73 -2.43
N GLY A 306 -21.17 16.72 -3.58
CA GLY A 306 -22.29 15.82 -3.89
C GLY A 306 -21.90 14.33 -3.75
N ARG A 307 -20.66 13.96 -4.08
CA ARG A 307 -20.14 12.60 -3.83
C ARG A 307 -20.16 12.24 -2.36
N CYS A 308 -19.69 13.11 -1.48
CA CYS A 308 -19.68 12.85 -0.04
C CYS A 308 -21.08 12.78 0.56
N VAL A 309 -22.01 13.61 0.06
CA VAL A 309 -23.42 13.52 0.42
C VAL A 309 -24.01 12.17 -0.03
N ALA A 310 -23.75 11.74 -1.26
CA ALA A 310 -24.20 10.44 -1.76
C ALA A 310 -23.62 9.26 -0.95
N ASN A 311 -22.36 9.36 -0.51
CA ASN A 311 -21.71 8.32 0.30
C ASN A 311 -22.20 8.27 1.75
N LEU A 312 -22.69 9.39 2.31
CA LEU A 312 -23.20 9.44 3.69
C LEU A 312 -24.69 9.11 3.77
N PHE A 313 -25.47 9.62 2.81
CA PHE A 313 -26.94 9.63 2.93
C PHE A 313 -27.65 8.98 1.73
N GLY A 314 -26.89 8.59 0.69
CA GLY A 314 -27.44 8.00 -0.54
C GLY A 314 -26.89 6.60 -0.82
N ARG A 315 -26.85 6.26 -2.12
CA ARG A 315 -26.39 4.95 -2.62
C ARG A 315 -24.85 4.80 -2.67
N GLY A 316 -24.12 5.88 -2.38
CA GLY A 316 -22.67 5.94 -2.56
C GLY A 316 -22.23 6.19 -4.01
N ASP A 317 -20.94 6.44 -4.20
CA ASP A 317 -20.35 6.59 -5.52
C ASP A 317 -19.94 5.24 -6.12
N PRO A 318 -20.21 4.99 -7.39
CA PRO A 318 -19.74 3.79 -8.06
C PRO A 318 -18.21 3.88 -8.27
N ARG A 319 -17.51 2.78 -8.00
CA ARG A 319 -16.08 2.61 -8.26
C ARG A 319 -15.88 1.32 -9.04
N CYS A 320 -15.09 1.39 -10.10
CA CYS A 320 -14.79 0.21 -10.92
C CYS A 320 -13.31 -0.11 -10.99
N CYS A 321 -12.46 0.90 -10.91
CA CYS A 321 -11.03 0.77 -11.21
C CYS A 321 -10.12 1.13 -10.03
N ALA A 322 -10.45 2.15 -9.22
CA ALA A 322 -9.58 2.59 -8.11
C ALA A 322 -10.34 3.14 -6.89
#